data_97d23114f4a9d1608f9bb7fd740d32be
#
_entry.id   97d23114f4a9d1608f9bb7fd740d32be
#
_cell.length_a   1.000
_cell.length_b   1.000
_cell.length_c   1.000
_cell.angle_alpha   90.00
_cell.angle_beta   90.00
_cell.angle_gamma   90.00
#
_symmetry.space_group_name_H-M   'P 1'
#
loop_
_entity.id
_entity.type
_entity.pdbx_description
1 polymer ?
#
loop_
_entity_poly.entity_id
_entity_poly.type
_entity_poly.pdbx_seq_one_letter_code
_entity_poly.pdbx_strand_id
1 'polypeptide(L)'
;MTVRRTRSTGNVFEDAGFPPAEAAHLLIRTDLMLQVSDIIEKRGLTQRAAAAVLDVTQPRISDLVRGRVELFSIDTLVEMLNRLGVSVTVKTTRRRRRVA
;
A
#
# COMPACT_ATOMS: atom_id res chain seq x y z
N MET A 1 -5.39 -10.40 -8.22
CA MET A 1 -6.30 -9.41 -8.51
C MET A 1 -5.73 -8.03 -8.44
N THR A 2 -6.03 -7.22 -9.32
CA THR A 2 -5.48 -5.90 -9.39
C THR A 2 -6.45 -4.84 -8.94
N VAL A 3 -5.99 -3.99 -8.12
CA VAL A 3 -6.81 -2.91 -7.70
C VAL A 3 -6.70 -1.82 -8.72
N ARG A 4 -7.83 -1.48 -9.47
CA ARG A 4 -7.73 -0.56 -10.43
C ARG A 4 -8.00 0.71 -9.85
N ARG A 5 -7.19 1.70 -9.86
CA ARG A 5 -7.41 2.95 -9.38
C ARG A 5 -7.87 3.78 -10.42
N THR A 6 -8.86 4.44 -10.28
CA THR A 6 -9.37 5.36 -11.22
C THR A 6 -8.48 6.48 -11.19
N ARG A 7 -8.12 6.92 -12.20
CA ARG A 7 -7.25 7.81 -12.21
C ARG A 7 -7.53 8.96 -12.12
N SER A 8 -7.32 9.55 -11.50
CA SER A 8 -7.59 10.84 -11.44
C SER A 8 -6.48 11.58 -12.02
N THR A 9 -6.65 12.79 -12.15
CA THR A 9 -5.67 13.58 -12.78
C THR A 9 -4.53 13.84 -11.89
N GLY A 10 -4.65 13.62 -10.63
CA GLY A 10 -3.58 13.97 -9.77
C GLY A 10 -3.41 13.06 -8.63
N ASN A 11 -2.32 13.23 -7.93
CA ASN A 11 -2.01 12.49 -6.74
C ASN A 11 -2.67 13.22 -5.57
N VAL A 12 -3.54 12.54 -4.86
CA VAL A 12 -4.29 13.16 -3.78
C VAL A 12 -3.35 13.72 -2.71
N PHE A 13 -2.18 13.10 -2.52
CA PHE A 13 -1.25 13.59 -1.53
C PHE A 13 -0.57 14.87 -1.96
N GLU A 14 -0.34 15.03 -3.26
CA GLU A 14 0.17 16.29 -3.76
C GLU A 14 -0.85 17.38 -3.55
N ASP A 15 -2.11 17.06 -3.80
CA ASP A 15 -3.18 18.04 -3.60
C ASP A 15 -3.26 18.46 -2.15
N ALA A 16 -2.89 17.59 -1.24
CA ALA A 16 -2.91 17.89 0.18
C ALA A 16 -1.67 18.66 0.63
N GLY A 17 -0.76 18.94 -0.27
CA GLY A 17 0.40 19.76 0.06
C GLY A 17 1.71 19.03 0.25
N PHE A 18 1.73 17.72 0.04
CA PHE A 18 2.98 16.98 0.17
C PHE A 18 3.88 17.24 -1.03
N PRO A 19 5.19 17.29 -0.83
CA PRO A 19 6.11 17.43 -1.96
C PRO A 19 5.93 16.24 -2.92
N PRO A 20 6.19 16.44 -4.22
CA PRO A 20 5.92 15.39 -5.19
C PRO A 20 6.56 14.05 -4.90
N ALA A 21 7.81 14.05 -4.47
CA ALA A 21 8.48 12.78 -4.18
C ALA A 21 7.82 12.06 -3.02
N GLU A 22 7.48 12.80 -1.98
CA GLU A 22 6.84 12.21 -0.82
C GLU A 22 5.43 11.74 -1.16
N ALA A 23 4.73 12.53 -1.97
CA ALA A 23 3.39 12.17 -2.39
C ALA A 23 3.40 10.88 -3.20
N ALA A 24 4.40 10.68 -4.04
CA ALA A 24 4.52 9.47 -4.82
C ALA A 24 4.73 8.26 -3.92
N HIS A 25 5.60 8.40 -2.91
CA HIS A 25 5.81 7.31 -1.97
C HIS A 25 4.56 6.99 -1.17
N LEU A 26 3.85 8.02 -0.74
CA LEU A 26 2.63 7.80 0.03
C LEU A 26 1.59 7.07 -0.80
N LEU A 27 1.49 7.42 -2.07
CA LEU A 27 0.52 6.78 -2.94
C LEU A 27 0.84 5.30 -3.12
N ILE A 28 2.11 4.97 -3.34
CA ILE A 28 2.52 3.58 -3.50
C ILE A 28 2.25 2.80 -2.21
N ARG A 29 2.62 3.37 -1.08
CA ARG A 29 2.41 2.68 0.19
C ARG A 29 0.93 2.45 0.46
N THR A 30 0.10 3.44 0.13
CA THR A 30 -1.33 3.31 0.33
C THR A 30 -1.89 2.19 -0.54
N ASP A 31 -1.47 2.10 -1.79
CA ASP A 31 -1.92 1.05 -2.67
C ASP A 31 -1.54 -0.33 -2.13
N LEU A 32 -0.31 -0.47 -1.68
CA LEU A 32 0.14 -1.75 -1.15
C LEU A 32 -0.60 -2.12 0.13
N MET A 33 -0.83 -1.14 0.99
CA MET A 33 -1.57 -1.38 2.23
C MET A 33 -2.99 -1.83 1.94
N LEU A 34 -3.63 -1.21 0.97
CA LEU A 34 -4.98 -1.59 0.61
C LEU A 34 -5.03 -3.02 0.09
N GLN A 35 -4.02 -3.43 -0.65
CA GLN A 35 -3.97 -4.79 -1.14
C GLN A 35 -3.79 -5.79 -0.01
N VAL A 36 -2.92 -5.50 0.95
CA VAL A 36 -2.75 -6.38 2.09
C VAL A 36 -4.06 -6.49 2.87
N SER A 37 -4.69 -5.36 3.16
CA SER A 37 -5.94 -5.34 3.91
C SER A 37 -7.03 -6.09 3.17
N ASP A 38 -7.10 -5.92 1.86
CA ASP A 38 -8.11 -6.58 1.05
C ASP A 38 -7.96 -8.10 1.11
N ILE A 39 -6.74 -8.59 1.05
CA ILE A 39 -6.50 -10.02 1.11
C ILE A 39 -6.87 -10.57 2.49
N ILE A 40 -6.51 -9.86 3.53
CA ILE A 40 -6.86 -10.26 4.89
C ILE A 40 -8.38 -10.39 5.02
N GLU A 41 -9.09 -9.40 4.51
CA GLU A 41 -10.54 -9.40 4.60
C GLU A 41 -11.14 -10.53 3.77
N LYS A 42 -10.67 -10.70 2.55
CA LYS A 42 -11.22 -11.72 1.67
C LYS A 42 -10.97 -13.13 2.15
N ARG A 43 -9.88 -13.34 2.86
CA ARG A 43 -9.59 -14.64 3.43
C ARG A 43 -10.26 -14.82 4.78
N GLY A 44 -10.94 -13.82 5.27
CA GLY A 44 -11.63 -13.90 6.54
C GLY A 44 -10.71 -14.06 7.73
N LEU A 45 -9.50 -13.52 7.62
CA LEU A 45 -8.53 -13.63 8.70
C LEU A 45 -8.84 -12.63 9.80
N THR A 46 -8.82 -13.11 11.04
CA THR A 46 -8.89 -12.18 12.16
C THR A 46 -7.56 -11.45 12.24
N GLN A 47 -7.53 -10.37 13.01
CA GLN A 47 -6.27 -9.65 13.17
C GLN A 47 -5.21 -10.56 13.79
N ARG A 48 -5.62 -11.43 14.68
CA ARG A 48 -4.71 -12.35 15.31
C ARG A 48 -4.15 -13.34 14.30
N ALA A 49 -5.00 -13.90 13.46
CA ALA A 49 -4.56 -14.84 12.45
C ALA A 49 -3.67 -14.17 11.41
N ALA A 50 -4.04 -12.96 11.02
CA ALA A 50 -3.23 -12.21 10.07
C ALA A 50 -1.85 -11.92 10.65
N ALA A 51 -1.79 -11.59 11.94
CA ALA A 51 -0.51 -11.33 12.59
C ALA A 51 0.40 -12.54 12.51
N ALA A 52 -0.17 -13.73 12.72
CA ALA A 52 0.61 -14.95 12.65
C ALA A 52 1.10 -15.21 11.23
N VAL A 53 0.25 -15.03 10.23
CA VAL A 53 0.64 -15.27 8.84
C VAL A 53 1.70 -14.29 8.40
N LEU A 54 1.56 -13.04 8.80
CA LEU A 54 2.48 -12.01 8.37
C LEU A 54 3.70 -11.87 9.26
N ASP A 55 3.73 -12.65 10.36
CA ASP A 55 4.85 -12.63 11.29
C ASP A 55 5.07 -11.23 11.86
N VAL A 56 3.99 -10.62 12.28
CA VAL A 56 4.03 -9.32 12.93
C VAL A 56 3.13 -9.37 14.15
N THR A 57 3.15 -8.34 14.94
CA THR A 57 2.31 -8.29 16.13
C THR A 57 0.90 -7.88 15.74
N GLN A 58 -0.03 -8.20 16.61
CA GLN A 58 -1.42 -7.83 16.35
C GLN A 58 -1.62 -6.31 16.30
N PRO A 59 -0.97 -5.51 17.15
CA PRO A 59 -1.07 -4.06 17.00
C PRO A 59 -0.61 -3.56 15.64
N ARG A 60 0.37 -4.23 15.02
CA ARG A 60 0.79 -3.85 13.67
C ARG A 60 -0.32 -4.08 12.67
N ILE A 61 -1.06 -5.19 12.82
CA ILE A 61 -2.19 -5.44 11.92
C ILE A 61 -3.26 -4.38 12.15
N SER A 62 -3.49 -3.99 13.39
CA SER A 62 -4.45 -2.95 13.68
C SER A 62 -4.06 -1.65 12.99
N ASP A 63 -2.78 -1.29 13.05
CA ASP A 63 -2.30 -0.08 12.37
C ASP A 63 -2.49 -0.19 10.87
N LEU A 64 -2.27 -1.37 10.32
CA LEU A 64 -2.41 -1.58 8.90
C LEU A 64 -3.86 -1.37 8.46
N VAL A 65 -4.80 -1.99 9.15
CA VAL A 65 -6.20 -1.88 8.74
C VAL A 65 -6.76 -0.50 9.01
N ARG A 66 -6.14 0.25 9.90
CA ARG A 66 -6.55 1.63 10.14
C ARG A 66 -5.96 2.58 9.12
N GLY A 67 -5.10 2.09 8.25
CA GLY A 67 -4.55 2.92 7.19
C GLY A 67 -3.43 3.85 7.63
N ARG A 68 -2.72 3.47 8.68
CA ARG A 68 -1.62 4.32 9.16
C ARG A 68 -0.41 4.13 8.27
N VAL A 69 -0.47 4.73 7.11
CA VAL A 69 0.52 4.53 6.06
C VAL A 69 1.91 4.99 6.49
N GLU A 70 1.99 5.95 7.38
CA GLU A 70 3.29 6.47 7.81
C GLU A 70 4.08 5.46 8.62
N LEU A 71 3.44 4.40 9.10
CA LEU A 71 4.12 3.40 9.91
C LEU A 71 4.63 2.22 9.10
N PHE A 72 4.41 2.21 7.79
CA PHE A 72 4.79 1.08 6.96
C PHE A 72 5.65 1.53 5.79
N SER A 73 6.80 0.91 5.66
CA SER A 73 7.66 1.19 4.51
C SER A 73 7.20 0.33 3.34
N ILE A 74 7.62 0.71 2.15
CA ILE A 74 7.34 -0.07 0.97
C ILE A 74 7.92 -1.48 1.14
N ASP A 75 9.13 -1.58 1.67
CA ASP A 75 9.76 -2.87 1.87
C ASP A 75 8.94 -3.78 2.77
N THR A 76 8.43 -3.23 3.85
CA THR A 76 7.61 -4.00 4.76
C THR A 76 6.34 -4.50 4.08
N LEU A 77 5.72 -3.64 3.30
CA LEU A 77 4.48 -4.00 2.63
C LEU A 77 4.70 -5.05 1.55
N VAL A 78 5.82 -4.96 0.84
CA VAL A 78 6.17 -5.97 -0.15
C VAL A 78 6.37 -7.32 0.54
N GLU A 79 7.03 -7.31 1.68
CA GLU A 79 7.25 -8.55 2.42
C GLU A 79 5.93 -9.14 2.90
N MET A 80 5.03 -8.29 3.37
CA MET A 80 3.72 -8.77 3.80
C MET A 80 2.96 -9.42 2.67
N LEU A 81 3.00 -8.81 1.48
CA LEU A 81 2.34 -9.39 0.33
C LEU A 81 2.97 -10.73 -0.06
N ASN A 82 4.30 -10.82 -0.01
CA ASN A 82 4.97 -12.06 -0.30
C ASN A 82 4.54 -13.17 0.67
N ARG A 83 4.39 -12.84 1.93
CA ARG A 83 3.94 -13.83 2.91
C ARG A 83 2.51 -14.28 2.66
N LEU A 84 1.74 -13.45 1.97
CA LEU A 84 0.38 -13.81 1.58
C LEU A 84 0.34 -14.51 0.24
N GLY A 85 1.50 -14.80 -0.34
CA GLY A 85 1.56 -15.49 -1.62
C GLY A 85 1.42 -14.59 -2.82
N VAL A 86 1.60 -13.29 -2.63
CA VAL A 86 1.46 -12.34 -3.71
C VAL A 86 2.82 -11.78 -4.08
N SER A 87 3.16 -11.82 -5.36
CA SER A 87 4.40 -11.24 -5.84
C SER A 87 4.15 -9.81 -6.27
N VAL A 88 5.08 -8.96 -5.95
CA VAL A 88 4.98 -7.56 -6.31
C VAL A 88 5.95 -7.28 -7.45
N THR A 89 5.43 -6.77 -8.54
CA THR A 89 6.29 -6.35 -9.64
C THR A 89 6.13 -4.84 -9.79
N VAL A 90 7.20 -4.20 -10.20
CA VAL A 90 7.21 -2.76 -10.30
C VAL A 90 7.30 -2.37 -11.76
N LYS A 91 6.43 -1.46 -12.17
CA LYS A 91 6.45 -0.97 -13.52
C LYS A 91 6.58 0.52 -13.45
N THR A 92 7.49 1.06 -14.19
CA THR A 92 7.67 2.50 -14.20
C THR A 92 7.19 3.04 -15.53
N THR A 93 6.70 4.27 -15.48
CA THR A 93 6.30 4.94 -16.70
C THR A 93 7.02 6.28 -16.75
N ARG A 94 7.30 6.72 -17.96
CA ARG A 94 7.95 8.00 -18.12
C ARG A 94 6.92 9.08 -17.91
N ARG A 95 7.26 10.03 -17.06
CA ARG A 95 6.36 11.11 -16.79
C ARG A 95 6.32 12.02 -18.00
N ARG A 96 5.13 12.37 -18.44
CA ARG A 96 4.99 13.22 -19.56
C ARG A 96 5.47 14.60 -19.18
N ARG A 97 6.44 15.15 -19.98
CA ARG A 97 6.98 16.39 -19.66
C ARG A 97 6.06 17.44 -20.06
N ARG A 98 5.79 18.37 -19.23
CA ARG A 98 4.96 19.46 -19.53
C ARG A 98 5.79 20.45 -20.22
N VAL A 99 5.39 20.87 -21.32
CA VAL A 99 6.12 21.90 -22.05
C VAL A 99 5.83 23.22 -21.43
N ALA A 100 6.81 23.91 -21.06
CA ALA A 100 6.63 25.19 -20.39
C ALA A 100 6.28 26.26 -21.39
#